data_790c6333077bf92db8bcd620e90ed82b
#
_entry.id   790c6333077bf92db8bcd620e90ed82b
#
_cell.length_a   1.000
_cell.length_b   1.000
_cell.length_c   1.000
_cell.angle_alpha   90.00
_cell.angle_beta   90.00
_cell.angle_gamma   90.00
#
_symmetry.space_group_name_H-M   'P 1'
#
loop_
_entity.id
_entity.type
_entity.pdbx_description
1 polymer ?
#
loop_
_entity_poly.entity_id
_entity_poly.type
_entity_poly.pdbx_seq_one_letter_code
_entity_poly.pdbx_strand_id
1 'polypeptide(L)'
;MNEREIFLTVAEEEGFSSAAKKLDTTPAAISRKIKKLEERLGIRLLQRTTRSIRLTPEGEIYYKEAKSLLDQLNNLEHDLAAKKGQLAGSLK
;
A
#
# COMPACT_ATOMS: atom_id res chain seq x y z
N MET A 1 6.22 8.21 0.91
CA MET A 1 5.44 6.97 0.78
C MET A 1 4.64 7.00 -0.50
N ASN A 2 4.61 5.90 -1.23
CA ASN A 2 3.97 5.90 -2.53
C ASN A 2 2.46 5.63 -2.42
N GLU A 3 1.78 5.84 -3.54
CA GLU A 3 0.32 5.71 -3.60
C GLU A 3 -0.18 4.31 -3.22
N ARG A 4 0.58 3.29 -3.61
CA ARG A 4 0.20 1.90 -3.31
C ARG A 4 0.21 1.61 -1.83
N GLU A 5 1.26 2.04 -1.15
CA GLU A 5 1.36 1.83 0.29
C GLU A 5 0.28 2.58 1.04
N ILE A 6 -0.03 3.80 0.58
CA ILE A 6 -1.11 4.60 1.16
C ILE A 6 -2.44 3.87 0.99
N PHE A 7 -2.71 3.34 -0.19
CA PHE A 7 -3.94 2.59 -0.42
C PHE A 7 -4.03 1.37 0.49
N LEU A 8 -2.94 0.61 0.62
CA LEU A 8 -2.93 -0.56 1.47
C LEU A 8 -3.21 -0.19 2.94
N THR A 9 -2.64 0.90 3.39
CA THR A 9 -2.87 1.37 4.76
C THR A 9 -4.33 1.76 4.97
N VAL A 10 -4.92 2.47 4.01
CA VAL A 10 -6.34 2.86 4.10
C VAL A 10 -7.22 1.62 4.15
N ALA A 11 -6.91 0.62 3.34
CA ALA A 11 -7.69 -0.61 3.32
C ALA A 11 -7.59 -1.35 4.66
N GLU A 12 -6.41 -1.39 5.24
CA GLU A 12 -6.20 -2.06 6.53
C GLU A 12 -6.85 -1.32 7.68
N GLU A 13 -6.75 0.01 7.66
CA GLU A 13 -7.31 0.83 8.73
C GLU A 13 -8.81 1.07 8.56
N GLU A 14 -9.34 0.77 7.39
CA GLU A 14 -10.75 0.94 7.06
C GLU A 14 -11.22 2.39 7.21
N GLY A 15 -10.32 3.35 6.97
CA GLY A 15 -10.68 4.74 7.03
C GLY A 15 -9.53 5.68 6.74
N PHE A 16 -9.87 6.88 6.31
CA PHE A 16 -8.86 7.90 6.00
C PHE A 16 -8.21 8.49 7.24
N SER A 17 -9.01 8.72 8.28
CA SER A 17 -8.49 9.36 9.49
C SER A 17 -7.48 8.46 10.22
N SER A 18 -7.81 7.18 10.36
CA SER A 18 -6.89 6.24 10.99
C SER A 18 -5.61 6.08 10.19
N ALA A 19 -5.77 5.99 8.86
CA ALA A 19 -4.61 5.87 7.98
C ALA A 19 -3.74 7.12 8.06
N ALA A 20 -4.37 8.29 8.11
CA ALA A 20 -3.62 9.55 8.19
C ALA A 20 -2.80 9.63 9.46
N LYS A 21 -3.36 9.19 10.58
CA LYS A 21 -2.62 9.15 11.84
C LYS A 21 -1.43 8.21 11.76
N LYS A 22 -1.65 7.04 11.19
CA LYS A 22 -0.59 6.04 11.08
C LYS A 22 0.54 6.51 10.16
N LEU A 23 0.20 7.26 9.11
CA LEU A 23 1.17 7.73 8.14
C LEU A 23 1.67 9.15 8.41
N ASP A 24 1.23 9.74 9.49
CA ASP A 24 1.63 11.10 9.89
C ASP A 24 1.34 12.11 8.79
N THR A 25 0.09 12.10 8.31
CA THR A 25 -0.36 13.01 7.26
C THR A 25 -1.83 13.36 7.51
N THR A 26 -2.50 13.91 6.50
CA THR A 26 -3.90 14.34 6.63
C THR A 26 -4.81 13.48 5.75
N PRO A 27 -6.10 13.36 6.12
CA PRO A 27 -7.04 12.62 5.28
C PRO A 27 -7.15 13.21 3.86
N ALA A 28 -7.06 14.53 3.73
CA ALA A 28 -7.12 15.17 2.41
C ALA A 28 -5.96 14.74 1.53
N ALA A 29 -4.75 14.68 2.11
CA ALA A 29 -3.58 14.25 1.36
C ALA A 29 -3.71 12.80 0.92
N ILE A 30 -4.22 11.94 1.80
CA ILE A 30 -4.43 10.54 1.49
C ILE A 30 -5.44 10.40 0.36
N SER A 31 -6.55 11.14 0.45
CA SER A 31 -7.59 11.10 -0.58
C SER A 31 -7.04 11.46 -1.95
N ARG A 32 -6.21 12.51 -2.00
CA ARG A 32 -5.59 12.93 -3.27
C ARG A 32 -4.67 11.87 -3.85
N LYS A 33 -3.88 11.22 -2.99
CA LYS A 33 -2.96 10.18 -3.45
C LYS A 33 -3.71 8.97 -4.01
N ILE A 34 -4.81 8.60 -3.37
CA ILE A 34 -5.61 7.47 -3.83
C ILE A 34 -6.30 7.81 -5.15
N LYS A 35 -6.80 9.03 -5.29
CA LYS A 35 -7.38 9.46 -6.55
C LYS A 35 -6.37 9.38 -7.68
N LYS A 36 -5.13 9.80 -7.41
CA LYS A 36 -4.06 9.70 -8.39
C LYS A 36 -3.82 8.26 -8.82
N LEU A 37 -3.81 7.35 -7.86
CA LEU A 37 -3.63 5.93 -8.16
C LEU A 37 -4.78 5.42 -9.03
N GLU A 38 -6.01 5.76 -8.65
CA GLU A 38 -7.18 5.34 -9.41
C GLU A 38 -7.14 5.88 -10.84
N GLU A 39 -6.73 7.14 -11.00
CA GLU A 39 -6.62 7.74 -12.33
C GLU A 39 -5.55 7.06 -13.17
N ARG A 40 -4.43 6.77 -12.57
CA ARG A 40 -3.33 6.10 -13.27
C ARG A 40 -3.73 4.71 -13.72
N LEU A 41 -4.48 3.99 -12.89
CA LEU A 41 -4.93 2.63 -13.21
C LEU A 41 -6.19 2.61 -14.07
N GLY A 42 -6.93 3.71 -14.09
CA GLY A 42 -8.18 3.79 -14.84
C GLY A 42 -9.31 3.01 -14.22
N ILE A 43 -9.24 2.73 -12.92
CA ILE A 43 -10.29 1.99 -12.20
C ILE A 43 -10.55 2.64 -10.85
N ARG A 44 -11.71 2.34 -10.29
CA ARG A 44 -12.06 2.77 -8.94
C ARG A 44 -11.66 1.68 -7.96
N LEU A 45 -10.93 2.07 -6.93
CA LEU A 45 -10.50 1.13 -5.89
C LEU A 45 -11.33 1.26 -4.63
N LEU A 46 -11.87 2.44 -4.37
CA LEU A 46 -12.67 2.70 -3.18
C LEU A 46 -14.06 3.20 -3.54
N GLN A 47 -15.04 2.71 -2.79
CA GLN A 47 -16.39 3.26 -2.76
C GLN A 47 -16.49 4.11 -1.51
N ARG A 48 -16.81 5.39 -1.69
CA ARG A 48 -16.95 6.32 -0.57
C ARG A 48 -18.42 6.54 -0.28
N THR A 49 -18.81 6.22 0.94
CA THR A 49 -20.15 6.53 1.40
C THR A 49 -20.04 7.62 2.45
N THR A 50 -21.17 8.14 2.90
CA THR A 50 -21.19 9.17 3.93
C THR A 50 -20.70 8.64 5.28
N ARG A 51 -20.68 7.34 5.45
CA ARG A 51 -20.35 6.73 6.74
C ARG A 51 -19.10 5.88 6.76
N SER A 52 -18.69 5.36 5.60
CA SER A 52 -17.57 4.45 5.58
C SER A 52 -16.93 4.40 4.22
N ILE A 53 -15.77 3.75 4.19
CA ILE A 53 -15.04 3.49 2.98
C ILE A 53 -15.05 1.99 2.75
N ARG A 54 -15.36 1.59 1.53
CA ARG A 54 -15.34 0.18 1.15
C ARG A 54 -14.51 0.01 -0.09
N LEU A 55 -13.89 -1.16 -0.20
CA LEU A 55 -13.16 -1.49 -1.41
C LEU A 55 -14.17 -1.91 -2.49
N THR A 56 -13.90 -1.48 -3.73
CA THR A 56 -14.62 -2.03 -4.88
C THR A 56 -14.11 -3.46 -5.10
N PRO A 57 -14.79 -4.26 -5.94
CA PRO A 57 -14.23 -5.58 -6.28
C PRO A 57 -12.80 -5.47 -6.83
N GLU A 58 -12.56 -4.46 -7.66
CA GLU A 58 -11.22 -4.21 -8.19
C GLU A 58 -10.25 -3.82 -7.06
N GLY A 59 -10.74 -3.04 -6.11
CA GLY A 59 -9.94 -2.65 -4.96
C GLY A 59 -9.55 -3.83 -4.10
N GLU A 60 -10.45 -4.79 -3.93
CA GLU A 60 -10.15 -6.00 -3.17
C GLU A 60 -9.08 -6.84 -3.85
N ILE A 61 -9.18 -6.99 -5.16
CA ILE A 61 -8.18 -7.72 -5.94
C ILE A 61 -6.83 -7.01 -5.82
N TYR A 62 -6.83 -5.70 -6.03
CA TYR A 62 -5.60 -4.93 -5.97
C TYR A 62 -4.96 -5.01 -4.59
N TYR A 63 -5.77 -4.91 -3.54
CA TYR A 63 -5.26 -5.00 -2.18
C TYR A 63 -4.56 -6.33 -1.92
N LYS A 64 -5.22 -7.43 -2.25
CA LYS A 64 -4.67 -8.76 -2.03
C LYS A 64 -3.37 -8.98 -2.79
N GLU A 65 -3.40 -8.68 -4.10
CA GLU A 65 -2.24 -8.94 -4.94
C GLU A 65 -1.08 -8.01 -4.61
N ALA A 66 -1.37 -6.73 -4.44
CA ALA A 66 -0.31 -5.75 -4.14
C ALA A 66 0.32 -6.02 -2.78
N LYS A 67 -0.50 -6.38 -1.79
CA LYS A 67 0.03 -6.70 -0.47
C LYS A 67 0.95 -7.91 -0.53
N SER A 68 0.55 -8.93 -1.26
CA SER A 68 1.36 -10.13 -1.43
C SER A 68 2.70 -9.80 -2.09
N LEU A 69 2.66 -8.99 -3.15
CA LEU A 69 3.88 -8.61 -3.86
C LEU A 69 4.81 -7.78 -3.00
N LEU A 70 4.26 -6.85 -2.23
CA LEU A 70 5.06 -6.02 -1.34
C LEU A 70 5.66 -6.83 -0.20
N ASP A 71 4.90 -7.78 0.33
CA ASP A 71 5.42 -8.68 1.37
C ASP A 71 6.57 -9.52 0.82
N GLN A 72 6.42 -10.03 -0.41
CA GLN A 72 7.48 -10.80 -1.04
C GLN A 72 8.74 -9.95 -1.24
N LEU A 73 8.56 -8.72 -1.68
CA LEU A 73 9.69 -7.81 -1.87
C LEU A 73 10.38 -7.51 -0.54
N ASN A 74 9.60 -7.23 0.50
CA ASN A 74 10.16 -6.97 1.83
C ASN A 74 10.90 -8.18 2.37
N ASN A 75 10.36 -9.38 2.16
CA ASN A 75 11.01 -10.60 2.61
C ASN A 75 12.32 -10.83 1.87
N LEU A 76 12.32 -10.56 0.57
CA LEU A 76 13.55 -10.68 -0.23
C LEU A 76 14.62 -9.74 0.30
N GLU A 77 14.27 -8.50 0.53
CA GLU A 77 15.21 -7.51 1.02
C GLU A 77 15.74 -7.87 2.41
N HIS A 78 14.85 -8.36 3.26
CA HIS A 78 15.25 -8.79 4.61
C HIS A 78 16.20 -9.98 4.54
N ASP A 79 15.91 -10.96 3.69
CA ASP A 79 16.75 -12.14 3.54
C ASP A 79 18.13 -11.76 3.00
N LEU A 80 18.19 -10.87 2.03
CA LEU A 80 19.45 -10.43 1.48
C LEU A 80 20.28 -9.67 2.52
N ALA A 81 19.63 -8.84 3.32
CA ALA A 81 20.33 -8.11 4.39
C ALA A 81 20.88 -9.08 5.43
N ALA A 82 20.12 -10.12 5.78
CA ALA A 82 20.56 -11.11 6.76
C ALA A 82 21.74 -11.94 6.24
N LYS A 83 21.83 -12.12 4.91
CA LYS A 83 22.89 -12.90 4.30
C LYS A 83 24.04 -12.04 3.78
N LYS A 84 24.05 -10.78 4.12
CA LYS A 84 24.99 -9.81 3.58
C LYS A 84 26.46 -10.26 3.71
N GLY A 85 26.82 -10.77 4.89
CA GLY A 85 28.19 -11.22 5.11
C GLY A 85 28.58 -12.39 4.23
N GLN A 86 27.68 -13.33 4.04
CA GLN A 86 27.92 -14.49 3.21
C GLN A 86 28.01 -14.14 1.73
N LEU A 87 27.09 -13.30 1.28
CA LEU A 87 27.04 -12.90 -0.13
C LEU A 87 28.24 -12.03 -0.50
N ALA A 88 28.68 -11.18 0.41
CA ALA A 88 29.83 -10.33 0.17
C ALA A 88 31.09 -11.15 -0.09
N GLY A 89 31.21 -12.30 0.54
CA GLY A 89 32.34 -13.18 0.32
C GLY A 89 32.26 -13.96 -0.97
N SER A 90 31.08 -14.18 -1.53
CA SER A 90 30.90 -14.97 -2.73
C SER A 90 30.73 -14.13 -3.99
N LEU A 91 30.37 -12.87 -3.84
CA LEU A 91 30.18 -11.97 -4.98
C LEU A 91 31.49 -11.22 -5.24
N LYS A 92 32.20 -11.68 -6.18
CA LYS A 92 33.51 -11.10 -6.49
C LYS A 92 33.47 -10.28 -7.75
#